data_f8637bd77ab6d3e37e834b0c2da1714a
#
_entry.id   f8637bd77ab6d3e37e834b0c2da1714a
#
_cell.length_a   1.000
_cell.length_b   1.000
_cell.length_c   1.000
_cell.angle_alpha   90.00
_cell.angle_beta   90.00
_cell.angle_gamma   90.00
#
_symmetry.space_group_name_H-M   'P 1'
#
loop_
_entity.id
_entity.type
_entity.pdbx_description
1 polymer ?
#
loop_
_entity_poly.entity_id
_entity_poly.type
_entity_poly.pdbx_seq_one_letter_code
_entity_poly.pdbx_strand_id
1 'polypeptide(L)'
;MRVFGVDIGGSGIKGAPVDLERGDLTEERHKVLTPHPATPDAVADCVAEVVEHFGWSGPVGVTFPGVIVGGTARTAANVDKRWIDTDVAALLTGRLGGEAGGCPVTVLNDADAAGLAEMQHGAGRGRSGTVILLTFGTGIGSAVFSDGRLLPNTELGHLELNGHEAEKRASTKAKEDHDLSWEQWAHRVKKYLAHVEMLFSPELFVIGGGVSRKAEKFLPLIEGIRAEIVPAQLRNNAGIVGAAMAAYAARTGEPPGADGSPVVASPARQPAPTPRPGGPASRPAVESPLGWPDAGR
;
A
#
# COMPACT_ATOMS: atom_id res chain seq x y z
N MET A 1 19.03 -13.76 -0.99
CA MET A 1 19.17 -13.31 -2.40
C MET A 1 18.98 -11.79 -2.48
N ARG A 2 19.80 -11.03 -3.28
CA ARG A 2 19.72 -9.56 -3.35
C ARG A 2 19.08 -9.08 -4.65
N VAL A 3 18.19 -8.10 -4.54
CA VAL A 3 17.53 -7.38 -5.65
C VAL A 3 17.44 -5.90 -5.29
N PHE A 4 17.46 -5.00 -6.26
CA PHE A 4 17.40 -3.57 -6.01
C PHE A 4 15.97 -3.06 -5.97
N GLY A 5 15.64 -2.23 -4.98
CA GLY A 5 14.37 -1.53 -4.89
C GLY A 5 14.55 -0.02 -4.90
N VAL A 6 13.67 0.68 -5.61
CA VAL A 6 13.58 2.15 -5.63
C VAL A 6 12.17 2.57 -5.26
N ASP A 7 12.06 3.60 -4.45
CA ASP A 7 10.78 4.20 -4.06
C ASP A 7 10.74 5.66 -4.53
N ILE A 8 9.90 5.94 -5.53
CA ILE A 8 9.65 7.29 -6.07
C ILE A 8 8.58 7.97 -5.21
N GLY A 9 9.02 8.88 -4.36
CA GLY A 9 8.12 9.68 -3.53
C GLY A 9 8.08 11.15 -3.94
N GLY A 10 7.04 11.88 -3.53
CA GLY A 10 6.86 13.30 -3.87
C GLY A 10 7.93 14.25 -3.32
N SER A 11 8.67 13.85 -2.28
CA SER A 11 9.76 14.66 -1.66
C SER A 11 11.16 14.06 -1.85
N GLY A 12 11.27 12.88 -2.39
CA GLY A 12 12.57 12.21 -2.61
C GLY A 12 12.41 10.84 -3.20
N ILE A 13 13.36 10.49 -4.04
CA ILE A 13 13.56 9.19 -4.66
C ILE A 13 14.63 8.48 -3.88
N LYS A 14 14.38 7.28 -3.42
CA LYS A 14 15.30 6.54 -2.56
C LYS A 14 15.36 5.07 -2.96
N GLY A 15 16.53 4.46 -2.85
CA GLY A 15 16.69 3.05 -3.19
C GLY A 15 17.84 2.41 -2.45
N ALA A 16 17.86 1.10 -2.44
CA ALA A 16 18.93 0.27 -1.88
C ALA A 16 18.84 -1.17 -2.38
N PRO A 17 19.95 -1.93 -2.29
CA PRO A 17 19.90 -3.38 -2.41
C PRO A 17 19.14 -4.00 -1.22
N VAL A 18 18.28 -4.96 -1.50
CA VAL A 18 17.40 -5.66 -0.55
C VAL A 18 17.79 -7.14 -0.47
N ASP A 19 17.94 -7.67 0.72
CA ASP A 19 17.95 -9.12 0.97
C ASP A 19 16.50 -9.61 1.08
N LEU A 20 16.03 -10.32 0.06
CA LEU A 20 14.64 -10.78 -0.02
C LEU A 20 14.27 -11.83 1.00
N GLU A 21 15.24 -12.59 1.54
CA GLU A 21 14.97 -13.61 2.57
C GLU A 21 14.72 -12.94 3.93
N ARG A 22 15.47 -11.88 4.21
CA ARG A 22 15.35 -11.11 5.45
C ARG A 22 14.29 -10.01 5.38
N GLY A 23 13.93 -9.57 4.18
CA GLY A 23 13.01 -8.45 3.97
C GLY A 23 13.59 -7.11 4.43
N ASP A 24 14.92 -6.95 4.36
CA ASP A 24 15.59 -5.75 4.86
C ASP A 24 16.65 -5.26 3.86
N LEU A 25 17.04 -3.99 4.02
CA LEU A 25 18.10 -3.38 3.22
C LEU A 25 19.45 -3.97 3.61
N THR A 26 20.31 -4.23 2.61
CA THR A 26 21.68 -4.72 2.88
C THR A 26 22.67 -3.58 3.10
N GLU A 27 22.30 -2.38 2.69
CA GLU A 27 23.11 -1.14 2.79
C GLU A 27 22.17 0.03 3.14
N GLU A 28 22.73 1.14 3.63
CA GLU A 28 21.94 2.35 3.87
C GLU A 28 21.37 2.86 2.55
N ARG A 29 20.09 3.18 2.52
CA ARG A 29 19.43 3.69 1.32
C ARG A 29 20.02 5.04 0.88
N HIS A 30 20.32 5.17 -0.38
CA HIS A 30 20.64 6.45 -1.01
C HIS A 30 19.35 7.22 -1.33
N LYS A 31 19.34 8.52 -1.11
CA LYS A 31 18.19 9.40 -1.36
C LYS A 31 18.59 10.61 -2.17
N VAL A 32 17.88 10.84 -3.27
CA VAL A 32 17.93 12.05 -4.10
C VAL A 32 16.63 12.83 -3.91
N LEU A 33 16.67 14.14 -3.95
CA LEU A 33 15.44 14.96 -3.91
C LEU A 33 14.62 14.78 -5.18
N THR A 34 13.32 14.68 -5.06
CA THR A 34 12.44 14.64 -6.23
C THR A 34 12.52 15.98 -6.97
N PRO A 35 12.80 15.97 -8.28
CA PRO A 35 12.92 17.20 -9.07
C PRO A 35 11.57 17.93 -9.17
N HIS A 36 11.63 19.24 -9.32
CA HIS A 36 10.45 20.07 -9.59
C HIS A 36 10.67 20.91 -10.86
N PRO A 37 9.91 20.64 -11.93
CA PRO A 37 8.82 19.66 -12.06
C PRO A 37 9.31 18.21 -12.11
N ALA A 38 8.54 17.27 -11.52
CA ALA A 38 8.84 15.85 -11.49
C ALA A 38 8.47 15.17 -12.82
N THR A 39 9.16 15.56 -13.89
CA THR A 39 8.90 15.05 -15.25
C THR A 39 9.45 13.64 -15.43
N PRO A 40 8.97 12.86 -16.43
CA PRO A 40 9.49 11.53 -16.72
C PRO A 40 11.02 11.48 -16.81
N ASP A 41 11.63 12.33 -17.63
CA ASP A 41 13.08 12.33 -17.83
C ASP A 41 13.86 12.73 -16.56
N ALA A 42 13.43 13.81 -15.86
CA ALA A 42 14.12 14.28 -14.67
C ALA A 42 14.06 13.26 -13.52
N VAL A 43 12.92 12.56 -13.37
CA VAL A 43 12.79 11.47 -12.38
C VAL A 43 13.61 10.26 -12.79
N ALA A 44 13.62 9.91 -14.09
CA ALA A 44 14.44 8.81 -14.61
C ALA A 44 15.95 9.05 -14.36
N ASP A 45 16.43 10.30 -14.51
CA ASP A 45 17.80 10.68 -14.16
C ASP A 45 18.09 10.45 -12.67
N CYS A 46 17.18 10.85 -11.79
CA CYS A 46 17.35 10.61 -10.35
C CYS A 46 17.30 9.11 -9.98
N VAL A 47 16.48 8.32 -10.67
CA VAL A 47 16.48 6.86 -10.47
C VAL A 47 17.80 6.26 -10.90
N ALA A 48 18.36 6.70 -12.04
CA ALA A 48 19.67 6.27 -12.51
C ALA A 48 20.76 6.64 -11.48
N GLU A 49 20.80 7.88 -10.98
CA GLU A 49 21.72 8.30 -9.93
C GLU A 49 21.66 7.40 -8.69
N VAL A 50 20.44 7.05 -8.24
CA VAL A 50 20.25 6.16 -7.08
C VAL A 50 20.81 4.76 -7.35
N VAL A 51 20.58 4.20 -8.54
CA VAL A 51 21.06 2.84 -8.90
C VAL A 51 22.57 2.82 -9.11
N GLU A 52 23.12 3.83 -9.80
CA GLU A 52 24.56 4.00 -10.09
C GLU A 52 25.37 4.19 -8.81
N HIS A 53 24.83 4.87 -7.80
CA HIS A 53 25.47 5.05 -6.48
C HIS A 53 25.95 3.71 -5.88
N PHE A 54 25.21 2.62 -6.10
CA PHE A 54 25.56 1.28 -5.61
C PHE A 54 26.33 0.44 -6.65
N GLY A 55 26.62 0.98 -7.83
CA GLY A 55 27.19 0.19 -8.93
C GLY A 55 26.36 -1.04 -9.27
N TRP A 56 25.03 -0.94 -9.15
CA TRP A 56 24.14 -2.07 -9.28
C TRP A 56 24.00 -2.53 -10.72
N SER A 57 24.02 -3.85 -10.90
CA SER A 57 23.67 -4.51 -12.16
C SER A 57 22.70 -5.66 -11.86
N GLY A 58 21.60 -5.73 -12.58
CA GLY A 58 20.57 -6.75 -12.40
C GLY A 58 19.16 -6.14 -12.27
N PRO A 59 18.16 -6.94 -11.92
CA PRO A 59 16.76 -6.47 -11.83
C PRO A 59 16.59 -5.33 -10.83
N VAL A 60 15.75 -4.35 -11.19
CA VAL A 60 15.38 -3.21 -10.37
C VAL A 60 13.85 -3.15 -10.27
N GLY A 61 13.33 -3.12 -9.06
CA GLY A 61 11.93 -2.81 -8.80
C GLY A 61 11.77 -1.34 -8.48
N VAL A 62 10.73 -0.70 -8.99
CA VAL A 62 10.49 0.72 -8.81
C VAL A 62 9.04 0.95 -8.41
N THR A 63 8.80 1.68 -7.31
CA THR A 63 7.45 2.15 -7.00
C THR A 63 7.15 3.42 -7.79
N PHE A 64 5.87 3.59 -8.13
CA PHE A 64 5.38 4.80 -8.76
C PHE A 64 4.12 5.30 -8.03
N PRO A 65 3.99 6.61 -7.76
CA PRO A 65 2.83 7.17 -7.06
C PRO A 65 1.64 7.32 -8.02
N GLY A 66 0.98 6.22 -8.33
CA GLY A 66 -0.16 6.14 -9.22
C GLY A 66 -0.46 4.73 -9.71
N VAL A 67 -1.53 4.59 -10.46
CA VAL A 67 -1.97 3.33 -11.06
C VAL A 67 -1.02 2.90 -12.17
N ILE A 68 -0.50 1.68 -12.10
CA ILE A 68 0.40 1.07 -13.09
C ILE A 68 -0.28 -0.15 -13.71
N VAL A 69 -0.47 -0.13 -15.03
CA VAL A 69 -1.03 -1.25 -15.79
C VAL A 69 -0.07 -1.63 -16.91
N GLY A 70 0.48 -2.85 -16.84
CA GLY A 70 1.43 -3.33 -17.85
C GLY A 70 2.70 -2.47 -17.98
N GLY A 71 3.20 -1.90 -16.88
CA GLY A 71 4.37 -1.01 -16.88
C GLY A 71 4.06 0.45 -17.22
N THR A 72 2.81 0.77 -17.61
CA THR A 72 2.37 2.10 -18.03
C THR A 72 1.61 2.81 -16.91
N ALA A 73 1.95 4.07 -16.63
CA ALA A 73 1.23 4.91 -15.67
C ALA A 73 -0.14 5.33 -16.24
N ARG A 74 -1.22 5.04 -15.52
CA ARG A 74 -2.59 5.45 -15.89
C ARG A 74 -3.06 6.67 -15.10
N THR A 75 -2.50 6.87 -13.91
CA THR A 75 -2.68 8.07 -13.10
C THR A 75 -1.33 8.59 -12.63
N ALA A 76 -1.28 9.82 -12.14
CA ALA A 76 -0.07 10.43 -11.62
C ALA A 76 -0.44 11.32 -10.43
N ALA A 77 -0.12 10.86 -9.21
CA ALA A 77 -0.34 11.60 -7.97
C ALA A 77 0.96 12.27 -7.54
N ASN A 78 0.91 13.58 -7.30
CA ASN A 78 2.05 14.38 -6.80
C ASN A 78 3.30 14.41 -7.71
N VAL A 79 3.17 14.00 -8.97
CA VAL A 79 4.19 14.09 -10.03
C VAL A 79 3.60 14.78 -11.27
N ASP A 80 4.42 15.07 -12.28
CA ASP A 80 3.98 15.76 -13.50
C ASP A 80 2.96 14.90 -14.27
N LYS A 81 1.91 15.53 -14.80
CA LYS A 81 0.87 14.81 -15.56
C LYS A 81 1.34 14.20 -16.87
N ARG A 82 2.51 14.58 -17.37
CA ARG A 82 3.16 13.92 -18.52
C ARG A 82 3.46 12.44 -18.29
N TRP A 83 3.42 11.97 -17.05
CA TRP A 83 3.52 10.56 -16.73
C TRP A 83 2.32 9.74 -17.22
N ILE A 84 1.14 10.36 -17.36
CA ILE A 84 -0.06 9.64 -17.81
C ILE A 84 0.19 9.08 -19.21
N ASP A 85 -0.08 7.77 -19.39
CA ASP A 85 0.19 6.97 -20.58
C ASP A 85 1.68 6.82 -20.96
N THR A 86 2.60 7.19 -20.07
CA THR A 86 4.03 6.87 -20.22
C THR A 86 4.27 5.41 -19.84
N ASP A 87 4.98 4.67 -20.69
CA ASP A 87 5.56 3.37 -20.32
C ASP A 87 6.77 3.60 -19.40
N VAL A 88 6.49 3.56 -18.11
CA VAL A 88 7.47 3.82 -17.04
C VAL A 88 8.55 2.74 -17.02
N ALA A 89 8.16 1.48 -17.25
CA ALA A 89 9.09 0.36 -17.23
C ALA A 89 10.08 0.47 -18.40
N ALA A 90 9.61 0.75 -19.62
CA ALA A 90 10.47 0.94 -20.78
C ALA A 90 11.39 2.16 -20.63
N LEU A 91 10.85 3.30 -20.17
CA LEU A 91 11.63 4.52 -19.95
C LEU A 91 12.79 4.28 -18.97
N LEU A 92 12.51 3.69 -17.81
CA LEU A 92 13.52 3.44 -16.78
C LEU A 92 14.50 2.35 -17.21
N THR A 93 14.05 1.28 -17.88
CA THR A 93 14.95 0.27 -18.45
C THR A 93 15.91 0.89 -19.46
N GLY A 94 15.43 1.74 -20.36
CA GLY A 94 16.27 2.46 -21.30
C GLY A 94 17.30 3.37 -20.63
N ARG A 95 16.90 4.07 -19.56
CA ARG A 95 17.79 4.97 -18.81
C ARG A 95 18.87 4.21 -18.03
N LEU A 96 18.58 2.99 -17.54
CA LEU A 96 19.51 2.14 -16.78
C LEU A 96 20.37 1.22 -17.67
N GLY A 97 20.55 1.55 -18.95
CA GLY A 97 21.52 0.86 -19.83
C GLY A 97 20.94 -0.05 -20.92
N GLY A 98 19.62 -0.06 -21.08
CA GLY A 98 18.94 -0.73 -22.20
C GLY A 98 19.14 -2.25 -22.30
N GLU A 99 18.82 -2.81 -23.47
CA GLU A 99 18.81 -4.28 -23.72
C GLU A 99 20.20 -4.95 -23.69
N ALA A 100 21.29 -4.19 -23.79
CA ALA A 100 22.65 -4.74 -23.91
C ALA A 100 23.30 -5.15 -22.57
N GLY A 101 22.52 -5.38 -21.53
CA GLY A 101 23.01 -5.82 -20.21
C GLY A 101 22.63 -4.85 -19.09
N GLY A 102 21.70 -3.96 -19.35
CA GLY A 102 21.14 -3.04 -18.36
C GLY A 102 20.26 -3.70 -17.31
N CYS A 103 19.73 -2.88 -16.43
CA CYS A 103 18.86 -3.32 -15.35
C CYS A 103 17.39 -3.40 -15.84
N PRO A 104 16.81 -4.60 -16.04
CA PRO A 104 15.39 -4.68 -16.35
C PRO A 104 14.56 -4.13 -15.20
N VAL A 105 13.61 -3.25 -15.52
CA VAL A 105 12.80 -2.55 -14.52
C VAL A 105 11.38 -3.11 -14.45
N THR A 106 10.95 -3.43 -13.24
CA THR A 106 9.56 -3.74 -12.90
C THR A 106 8.96 -2.57 -12.11
N VAL A 107 7.79 -2.09 -12.53
CA VAL A 107 7.13 -0.94 -11.91
C VAL A 107 5.79 -1.36 -11.32
N LEU A 108 5.47 -0.84 -10.13
CA LEU A 108 4.18 -1.06 -9.47
C LEU A 108 3.78 0.17 -8.64
N ASN A 109 2.52 0.21 -8.22
CA ASN A 109 2.02 1.24 -7.33
C ASN A 109 2.77 1.22 -5.97
N ASP A 110 2.95 2.38 -5.34
CA ASP A 110 3.70 2.53 -4.08
C ASP A 110 3.02 1.86 -2.87
N ALA A 111 1.69 1.93 -2.78
CA ALA A 111 0.95 1.23 -1.73
C ALA A 111 0.94 -0.29 -1.96
N ASP A 112 0.82 -0.75 -3.21
CA ASP A 112 0.94 -2.17 -3.56
C ASP A 112 2.30 -2.74 -3.13
N ALA A 113 3.38 -2.01 -3.42
CA ALA A 113 4.72 -2.40 -2.99
C ALA A 113 4.83 -2.50 -1.47
N ALA A 114 4.36 -1.46 -0.76
CA ALA A 114 4.37 -1.48 0.70
C ALA A 114 3.55 -2.65 1.25
N GLY A 115 2.41 -2.96 0.63
CA GLY A 115 1.56 -4.08 0.98
C GLY A 115 2.26 -5.43 0.80
N LEU A 116 2.91 -5.66 -0.35
CA LEU A 116 3.68 -6.89 -0.60
C LEU A 116 4.74 -7.12 0.49
N ALA A 117 5.48 -6.08 0.83
CA ALA A 117 6.49 -6.15 1.86
C ALA A 117 5.90 -6.48 3.25
N GLU A 118 4.82 -5.82 3.63
CA GLU A 118 4.15 -6.06 4.93
C GLU A 118 3.49 -7.45 5.00
N MET A 119 2.95 -7.96 3.90
CA MET A 119 2.39 -9.32 3.85
C MET A 119 3.46 -10.40 3.99
N GLN A 120 4.67 -10.18 3.45
CA GLN A 120 5.74 -11.17 3.50
C GLN A 120 6.59 -11.07 4.77
N HIS A 121 6.93 -9.85 5.21
CA HIS A 121 7.93 -9.62 6.24
C HIS A 121 7.44 -8.78 7.43
N GLY A 122 6.22 -8.25 7.36
CA GLY A 122 5.69 -7.32 8.34
C GLY A 122 4.39 -7.76 9.01
N ALA A 123 3.53 -6.80 9.27
CA ALA A 123 2.30 -6.97 10.05
C ALA A 123 1.26 -7.91 9.42
N GLY A 124 1.33 -8.11 8.10
CA GLY A 124 0.46 -9.03 7.35
C GLY A 124 0.97 -10.47 7.27
N ARG A 125 2.17 -10.76 7.78
CA ARG A 125 2.80 -12.08 7.63
C ARG A 125 1.95 -13.19 8.26
N GLY A 126 1.68 -14.24 7.46
CA GLY A 126 0.90 -15.40 7.89
C GLY A 126 -0.60 -15.13 8.07
N ARG A 127 -1.10 -13.97 7.64
CA ARG A 127 -2.53 -13.65 7.67
C ARG A 127 -3.23 -14.20 6.43
N SER A 128 -4.40 -14.76 6.63
CA SER A 128 -5.32 -15.24 5.59
C SER A 128 -6.54 -14.35 5.51
N GLY A 129 -7.41 -14.61 4.53
CA GLY A 129 -8.62 -13.82 4.30
C GLY A 129 -8.31 -12.47 3.65
N THR A 130 -9.14 -11.47 3.89
CA THR A 130 -8.97 -10.13 3.33
C THR A 130 -8.12 -9.26 4.25
N VAL A 131 -6.96 -8.83 3.76
CA VAL A 131 -6.07 -7.88 4.45
C VAL A 131 -6.00 -6.59 3.64
N ILE A 132 -6.16 -5.46 4.30
CA ILE A 132 -6.10 -4.15 3.65
C ILE A 132 -5.00 -3.31 4.30
N LEU A 133 -3.97 -2.98 3.53
CA LEU A 133 -2.99 -1.98 3.94
C LEU A 133 -3.48 -0.61 3.47
N LEU A 134 -3.39 0.37 4.37
CA LEU A 134 -3.72 1.77 4.09
C LEU A 134 -2.54 2.65 4.49
N THR A 135 -1.98 3.39 3.54
CA THR A 135 -0.89 4.35 3.80
C THR A 135 -1.44 5.76 3.94
N PHE A 136 -1.28 6.37 5.10
CA PHE A 136 -1.72 7.74 5.36
C PHE A 136 -0.55 8.72 5.21
N GLY A 137 -0.65 9.60 4.22
CA GLY A 137 0.36 10.60 3.86
C GLY A 137 -0.29 11.87 3.33
N THR A 138 0.16 12.35 2.16
CA THR A 138 -0.47 13.44 1.40
C THR A 138 -1.89 13.04 0.97
N GLY A 139 -2.06 11.79 0.55
CA GLY A 139 -3.32 11.12 0.28
C GLY A 139 -3.48 9.88 1.16
N ILE A 140 -4.33 8.94 0.71
CA ILE A 140 -4.49 7.60 1.28
C ILE A 140 -4.26 6.58 0.17
N GLY A 141 -3.10 5.93 0.18
CA GLY A 141 -2.87 4.76 -0.68
C GLY A 141 -3.45 3.49 -0.08
N SER A 142 -3.76 2.52 -0.90
CA SER A 142 -4.33 1.25 -0.46
C SER A 142 -3.76 0.06 -1.22
N ALA A 143 -3.59 -1.06 -0.53
CA ALA A 143 -3.31 -2.35 -1.13
C ALA A 143 -4.24 -3.40 -0.50
N VAL A 144 -4.95 -4.15 -1.33
CA VAL A 144 -5.92 -5.15 -0.89
C VAL A 144 -5.40 -6.55 -1.23
N PHE A 145 -5.47 -7.43 -0.26
CA PHE A 145 -5.06 -8.83 -0.42
C PHE A 145 -6.23 -9.76 -0.11
N SER A 146 -6.35 -10.81 -0.88
CA SER A 146 -7.24 -11.95 -0.60
C SER A 146 -6.38 -13.21 -0.52
N ASP A 147 -6.33 -13.82 0.65
CA ASP A 147 -5.50 -15.00 0.94
C ASP A 147 -4.04 -14.82 0.46
N GLY A 148 -3.44 -13.70 0.81
CA GLY A 148 -2.07 -13.34 0.46
C GLY A 148 -1.83 -12.89 -0.99
N ARG A 149 -2.87 -12.88 -1.84
CA ARG A 149 -2.78 -12.44 -3.22
C ARG A 149 -3.21 -10.99 -3.36
N LEU A 150 -2.33 -10.18 -3.91
CA LEU A 150 -2.59 -8.76 -4.17
C LEU A 150 -3.69 -8.58 -5.23
N LEU A 151 -4.66 -7.72 -4.94
CA LEU A 151 -5.53 -7.08 -5.92
C LEU A 151 -4.88 -5.74 -6.29
N PRO A 152 -4.20 -5.63 -7.44
CA PRO A 152 -3.34 -4.49 -7.72
C PRO A 152 -4.14 -3.21 -7.99
N ASN A 153 -3.48 -2.07 -7.73
CA ASN A 153 -3.97 -0.74 -8.09
C ASN A 153 -5.32 -0.39 -7.45
N THR A 154 -5.54 -0.74 -6.21
CA THR A 154 -6.73 -0.30 -5.48
C THR A 154 -6.55 1.14 -4.99
N GLU A 155 -7.55 1.97 -5.22
CA GLU A 155 -7.53 3.41 -4.90
C GLU A 155 -8.63 3.76 -3.89
N LEU A 156 -8.65 3.07 -2.74
CA LEU A 156 -9.68 3.26 -1.71
C LEU A 156 -9.65 4.64 -1.05
N GLY A 157 -8.55 5.39 -1.19
CA GLY A 157 -8.47 6.79 -0.75
C GLY A 157 -9.45 7.71 -1.48
N HIS A 158 -9.83 7.36 -2.71
CA HIS A 158 -10.80 8.10 -3.53
C HIS A 158 -12.26 7.71 -3.28
N LEU A 159 -12.54 6.79 -2.34
CA LEU A 159 -13.92 6.51 -1.92
C LEU A 159 -14.62 7.79 -1.49
N GLU A 160 -15.81 8.02 -2.04
CA GLU A 160 -16.61 9.18 -1.66
C GLU A 160 -17.37 8.93 -0.36
N LEU A 161 -17.12 9.77 0.63
CA LEU A 161 -17.80 9.78 1.91
C LEU A 161 -18.45 11.15 2.15
N ASN A 162 -19.78 11.19 2.17
CA ASN A 162 -20.52 12.44 2.39
C ASN A 162 -20.16 13.56 1.39
N GLY A 163 -20.08 13.23 0.11
CA GLY A 163 -19.75 14.18 -0.94
C GLY A 163 -18.28 14.60 -1.03
N HIS A 164 -17.38 13.88 -0.33
CA HIS A 164 -15.94 14.16 -0.36
C HIS A 164 -15.13 12.88 -0.51
N GLU A 165 -14.05 12.92 -1.26
CA GLU A 165 -13.06 11.86 -1.26
C GLU A 165 -12.51 11.64 0.15
N ALA A 166 -12.39 10.39 0.57
CA ALA A 166 -11.95 10.02 1.92
C ALA A 166 -10.59 10.65 2.27
N GLU A 167 -9.64 10.65 1.34
CA GLU A 167 -8.31 11.22 1.56
C GLU A 167 -8.34 12.73 1.86
N LYS A 168 -9.29 13.48 1.27
CA LYS A 168 -9.44 14.93 1.55
C LYS A 168 -9.84 15.21 2.99
N ARG A 169 -10.30 14.19 3.72
CA ARG A 169 -10.80 14.33 5.09
C ARG A 169 -9.97 13.57 6.12
N ALA A 170 -9.38 12.42 5.72
CA ALA A 170 -8.75 11.46 6.64
C ALA A 170 -7.25 11.24 6.38
N SER A 171 -6.63 11.82 5.34
CA SER A 171 -5.18 11.76 5.17
C SER A 171 -4.43 12.49 6.28
N THR A 172 -3.12 12.24 6.42
CA THR A 172 -2.26 12.99 7.35
C THR A 172 -2.19 14.47 6.96
N LYS A 173 -2.13 14.73 5.65
CA LYS A 173 -2.20 16.11 5.14
C LYS A 173 -3.49 16.80 5.56
N ALA A 174 -4.64 16.14 5.46
CA ALA A 174 -5.91 16.72 5.92
C ALA A 174 -5.91 17.01 7.43
N LYS A 175 -5.22 16.18 8.25
CA LYS A 175 -5.01 16.47 9.66
C LYS A 175 -4.22 17.77 9.86
N GLU A 176 -3.14 17.94 9.13
CA GLU A 176 -2.26 19.12 9.22
C GLU A 176 -2.95 20.38 8.68
N ASP A 177 -3.56 20.32 7.50
CA ASP A 177 -4.23 21.46 6.86
C ASP A 177 -5.40 22.01 7.68
N HIS A 178 -6.05 21.17 8.49
CA HIS A 178 -7.18 21.55 9.34
C HIS A 178 -6.83 21.67 10.83
N ASP A 179 -5.55 21.56 11.18
CA ASP A 179 -5.04 21.61 12.56
C ASP A 179 -5.83 20.71 13.53
N LEU A 180 -6.11 19.47 13.08
CA LEU A 180 -6.91 18.54 13.87
C LEU A 180 -6.11 17.94 15.04
N SER A 181 -6.75 17.83 16.20
CA SER A 181 -6.22 16.99 17.28
C SER A 181 -6.17 15.51 16.87
N TRP A 182 -5.46 14.68 17.64
CA TRP A 182 -5.42 13.24 17.37
C TRP A 182 -6.80 12.60 17.50
N GLU A 183 -7.61 13.02 18.45
CA GLU A 183 -8.98 12.56 18.67
C GLU A 183 -9.90 12.91 17.49
N GLN A 184 -9.82 14.15 17.04
CA GLN A 184 -10.62 14.62 15.90
C GLN A 184 -10.25 13.89 14.61
N TRP A 185 -8.94 13.67 14.38
CA TRP A 185 -8.47 12.93 13.22
C TRP A 185 -8.79 11.45 13.31
N ALA A 186 -8.59 10.80 14.47
CA ALA A 186 -8.96 9.41 14.70
C ALA A 186 -10.46 9.15 14.43
N HIS A 187 -11.33 10.10 14.79
CA HIS A 187 -12.74 10.01 14.47
C HIS A 187 -13.01 10.01 12.94
N ARG A 188 -12.25 10.80 12.16
CA ARG A 188 -12.35 10.78 10.69
C ARG A 188 -11.84 9.48 10.11
N VAL A 189 -10.69 9.00 10.59
CA VAL A 189 -10.11 7.71 10.20
C VAL A 189 -11.08 6.56 10.53
N LYS A 190 -11.68 6.57 11.74
CA LYS A 190 -12.70 5.58 12.12
C LYS A 190 -13.85 5.52 11.11
N LYS A 191 -14.40 6.66 10.71
CA LYS A 191 -15.50 6.71 9.71
C LYS A 191 -15.08 6.09 8.38
N TYR A 192 -13.86 6.37 7.95
CA TYR A 192 -13.31 5.80 6.73
C TYR A 192 -13.12 4.28 6.86
N LEU A 193 -12.49 3.81 7.94
CA LEU A 193 -12.29 2.38 8.18
C LEU A 193 -13.63 1.62 8.28
N ALA A 194 -14.63 2.19 8.97
CA ALA A 194 -15.95 1.58 9.07
C ALA A 194 -16.62 1.43 7.69
N HIS A 195 -16.44 2.40 6.81
CA HIS A 195 -16.97 2.31 5.45
C HIS A 195 -16.24 1.25 4.62
N VAL A 196 -14.91 1.20 4.69
CA VAL A 196 -14.12 0.15 4.02
C VAL A 196 -14.46 -1.23 4.60
N GLU A 197 -14.62 -1.35 5.92
CA GLU A 197 -15.03 -2.60 6.56
C GLU A 197 -16.40 -3.08 6.08
N MET A 198 -17.36 -2.17 5.94
CA MET A 198 -18.69 -2.50 5.41
C MET A 198 -18.63 -3.06 3.99
N LEU A 199 -17.72 -2.54 3.15
CA LEU A 199 -17.57 -2.94 1.74
C LEU A 199 -16.80 -4.25 1.56
N PHE A 200 -15.74 -4.45 2.34
CA PHE A 200 -14.76 -5.53 2.11
C PHE A 200 -14.74 -6.58 3.20
N SER A 201 -15.29 -6.29 4.38
CA SER A 201 -15.25 -7.18 5.55
C SER A 201 -13.86 -7.77 5.82
N PRO A 202 -12.79 -6.95 5.92
CA PRO A 202 -11.44 -7.47 6.14
C PRO A 202 -11.30 -8.12 7.52
N GLU A 203 -10.33 -9.01 7.64
CA GLU A 203 -9.83 -9.54 8.90
C GLU A 203 -8.81 -8.61 9.55
N LEU A 204 -8.06 -7.86 8.72
CA LEU A 204 -6.95 -7.02 9.18
C LEU A 204 -6.86 -5.72 8.38
N PHE A 205 -6.70 -4.61 9.10
CA PHE A 205 -6.17 -3.35 8.57
C PHE A 205 -4.72 -3.16 9.01
N VAL A 206 -3.80 -2.95 8.07
CA VAL A 206 -2.41 -2.56 8.34
C VAL A 206 -2.29 -1.05 8.05
N ILE A 207 -1.94 -0.27 9.06
CA ILE A 207 -1.85 1.19 8.96
C ILE A 207 -0.42 1.62 8.70
N GLY A 208 -0.16 2.04 7.47
CA GLY A 208 1.13 2.48 6.96
C GLY A 208 1.25 3.99 6.79
N GLY A 209 2.30 4.39 6.06
CA GLY A 209 2.66 5.79 5.87
C GLY A 209 3.43 6.38 7.05
N GLY A 210 3.80 7.66 6.94
CA GLY A 210 4.62 8.34 7.96
C GLY A 210 4.00 8.39 9.35
N VAL A 211 2.67 8.39 9.42
CA VAL A 211 1.90 8.46 10.66
C VAL A 211 1.95 7.16 11.49
N SER A 212 2.27 6.02 10.87
CA SER A 212 2.37 4.73 11.59
C SER A 212 3.37 4.77 12.75
N ARG A 213 4.37 5.66 12.70
CA ARG A 213 5.32 5.89 13.81
C ARG A 213 4.68 6.53 15.06
N LYS A 214 3.47 7.05 14.91
CA LYS A 214 2.69 7.69 15.98
C LYS A 214 1.39 6.93 16.24
N ALA A 215 1.37 5.63 15.91
CA ALA A 215 0.19 4.77 16.01
C ALA A 215 -0.42 4.78 17.41
N GLU A 216 0.41 4.84 18.44
CA GLU A 216 -0.01 4.92 19.84
C GLU A 216 -0.86 6.15 20.19
N LYS A 217 -0.83 7.21 19.34
CA LYS A 217 -1.59 8.45 19.57
C LYS A 217 -3.02 8.39 19.03
N PHE A 218 -3.31 7.50 18.10
CA PHE A 218 -4.61 7.50 17.44
C PHE A 218 -5.27 6.12 17.31
N LEU A 219 -4.52 5.02 17.16
CA LEU A 219 -5.13 3.69 17.03
C LEU A 219 -5.98 3.30 18.26
N PRO A 220 -5.56 3.60 19.51
CA PRO A 220 -6.40 3.31 20.67
C PRO A 220 -7.74 4.09 20.72
N LEU A 221 -7.84 5.17 19.93
CA LEU A 221 -9.04 6.00 19.83
C LEU A 221 -10.03 5.50 18.76
N ILE A 222 -9.64 4.47 17.99
CA ILE A 222 -10.46 3.89 16.92
C ILE A 222 -11.15 2.63 17.48
N GLU A 223 -12.36 2.83 18.00
CA GLU A 223 -13.18 1.76 18.55
C GLU A 223 -14.33 1.39 17.62
N GLY A 224 -14.89 0.17 17.76
CA GLY A 224 -16.09 -0.28 17.03
C GLY A 224 -15.82 -0.67 15.57
N ILE A 225 -14.58 -0.93 15.20
CA ILE A 225 -14.18 -1.65 13.99
C ILE A 225 -13.99 -3.12 14.40
N ARG A 226 -14.56 -4.05 13.63
CA ARG A 226 -14.47 -5.49 13.91
C ARG A 226 -13.13 -6.06 13.52
N ALA A 227 -12.59 -5.60 12.37
CA ALA A 227 -11.28 -6.00 11.90
C ALA A 227 -10.18 -5.61 12.89
N GLU A 228 -9.17 -6.45 13.02
CA GLU A 228 -7.95 -6.07 13.75
C GLU A 228 -7.28 -4.88 13.05
N ILE A 229 -6.75 -3.92 13.84
CA ILE A 229 -6.04 -2.77 13.28
C ILE A 229 -4.63 -2.75 13.88
N VAL A 230 -3.61 -2.82 13.03
CA VAL A 230 -2.21 -2.84 13.47
C VAL A 230 -1.37 -1.82 12.69
N PRO A 231 -0.30 -1.27 13.28
CA PRO A 231 0.63 -0.44 12.54
C PRO A 231 1.54 -1.29 11.65
N ALA A 232 1.91 -0.74 10.49
CA ALA A 232 2.92 -1.30 9.60
C ALA A 232 4.29 -1.39 10.29
N GLN A 233 5.04 -2.47 10.04
CA GLN A 233 6.30 -2.78 10.70
C GLN A 233 7.52 -2.30 9.90
N LEU A 234 7.52 -2.43 8.58
CA LEU A 234 8.66 -2.09 7.70
C LEU A 234 8.83 -0.58 7.47
N ARG A 235 7.81 0.20 7.83
CA ARG A 235 7.87 1.66 7.83
C ARG A 235 8.34 2.24 6.48
N ASN A 236 9.44 3.05 6.50
CA ASN A 236 9.97 3.75 5.33
C ASN A 236 10.69 2.83 4.33
N ASN A 237 10.95 1.58 4.67
CA ASN A 237 11.61 0.62 3.79
C ASN A 237 10.61 -0.24 3.01
N ALA A 238 9.33 -0.24 3.40
CA ALA A 238 8.31 -1.09 2.80
C ALA A 238 8.22 -0.94 1.27
N GLY A 239 8.20 0.29 0.75
CA GLY A 239 8.18 0.53 -0.69
C GLY A 239 9.40 -0.04 -1.42
N ILE A 240 10.61 0.17 -0.86
CA ILE A 240 11.87 -0.34 -1.44
C ILE A 240 11.89 -1.88 -1.43
N VAL A 241 11.51 -2.48 -0.29
CA VAL A 241 11.47 -3.95 -0.13
C VAL A 241 10.44 -4.56 -1.08
N GLY A 242 9.22 -4.03 -1.12
CA GLY A 242 8.17 -4.53 -1.99
C GLY A 242 8.47 -4.36 -3.48
N ALA A 243 9.10 -3.25 -3.87
CA ALA A 243 9.57 -3.04 -5.24
C ALA A 243 10.61 -4.12 -5.64
N ALA A 244 11.60 -4.38 -4.79
CA ALA A 244 12.59 -5.42 -5.04
C ALA A 244 11.94 -6.82 -5.15
N MET A 245 10.95 -7.12 -4.30
CA MET A 245 10.16 -8.35 -4.36
C MET A 245 9.43 -8.49 -5.70
N ALA A 246 8.78 -7.42 -6.18
CA ALA A 246 8.08 -7.43 -7.46
C ALA A 246 9.03 -7.69 -8.64
N ALA A 247 10.23 -7.09 -8.65
CA ALA A 247 11.24 -7.32 -9.68
C ALA A 247 11.75 -8.78 -9.66
N TYR A 248 11.88 -9.38 -8.50
CA TYR A 248 12.20 -10.79 -8.37
C TYR A 248 11.11 -11.67 -8.95
N ALA A 249 9.86 -11.45 -8.55
CA ALA A 249 8.70 -12.20 -9.01
C ALA A 249 8.52 -12.11 -10.54
N ALA A 250 8.70 -10.93 -11.12
CA ALA A 250 8.62 -10.72 -12.56
C ALA A 250 9.66 -11.54 -13.35
N ARG A 251 10.83 -11.78 -12.75
CA ARG A 251 11.91 -12.54 -13.36
C ARG A 251 11.75 -14.06 -13.22
N THR A 252 11.27 -14.52 -12.07
CA THR A 252 11.23 -15.96 -11.73
C THR A 252 9.88 -16.61 -11.97
N GLY A 253 8.81 -15.79 -12.05
CA GLY A 253 7.42 -16.26 -12.04
C GLY A 253 6.94 -16.70 -10.66
N GLU A 254 7.76 -16.58 -9.62
CA GLU A 254 7.46 -17.00 -8.26
C GLU A 254 7.45 -15.79 -7.30
N PRO A 255 6.48 -15.69 -6.40
CA PRO A 255 6.53 -14.67 -5.34
C PRO A 255 7.74 -14.96 -4.43
N PRO A 256 8.49 -13.91 -3.98
CA PRO A 256 9.61 -14.08 -3.07
C PRO A 256 9.12 -14.69 -1.75
N GLY A 257 9.85 -15.71 -1.26
CA GLY A 257 9.50 -16.39 -0.01
C GLY A 257 8.38 -17.43 -0.12
N ALA A 258 8.01 -17.85 -1.31
CA ALA A 258 7.29 -19.09 -1.53
C ALA A 258 8.24 -20.28 -1.21
N ASP A 259 8.52 -20.46 0.08
CA ASP A 259 9.06 -21.70 0.58
C ASP A 259 7.95 -22.74 0.46
N GLY A 260 7.78 -23.46 -0.59
CA GLY A 260 6.86 -24.57 -0.86
C GLY A 260 5.90 -25.06 0.25
N SER A 261 5.77 -24.31 1.31
CA SER A 261 4.78 -24.53 2.35
C SER A 261 3.41 -24.29 1.74
N PRO A 262 2.59 -25.34 1.60
CA PRO A 262 1.23 -25.15 1.11
C PRO A 262 0.58 -24.09 2.02
N VAL A 263 -0.01 -23.05 1.41
CA VAL A 263 -1.02 -22.25 2.10
C VAL A 263 -2.00 -23.28 2.67
N VAL A 264 -1.93 -23.54 3.96
CA VAL A 264 -2.82 -24.49 4.61
C VAL A 264 -4.21 -23.94 4.36
N ALA A 265 -4.92 -24.59 3.45
CA ALA A 265 -6.32 -24.28 3.22
C ALA A 265 -6.97 -24.27 4.61
N SER A 266 -7.46 -23.11 5.03
CA SER A 266 -8.19 -23.00 6.30
C SER A 266 -9.17 -24.17 6.34
N PRO A 267 -9.21 -24.96 7.40
CA PRO A 267 -10.17 -26.06 7.48
C PRO A 267 -11.55 -25.45 7.21
N ALA A 268 -12.21 -25.99 6.21
CA ALA A 268 -13.54 -25.53 5.80
C ALA A 268 -14.36 -25.28 7.09
N ARG A 269 -14.86 -24.06 7.26
CA ARG A 269 -15.73 -23.74 8.39
C ARG A 269 -16.76 -24.85 8.48
N GLN A 270 -16.76 -25.58 9.59
CA GLN A 270 -17.84 -26.50 9.87
C GLN A 270 -19.15 -25.70 9.80
N PRO A 271 -20.16 -26.17 9.04
CA PRO A 271 -21.43 -25.48 9.00
C PRO A 271 -21.92 -25.31 10.43
N ALA A 272 -22.35 -24.09 10.76
CA ALA A 272 -22.97 -23.81 12.05
C ALA A 272 -24.06 -24.85 12.34
N PRO A 273 -24.16 -25.35 13.57
CA PRO A 273 -25.18 -26.33 13.91
C PRO A 273 -26.56 -25.76 13.54
N THR A 274 -27.31 -26.51 12.77
CA THR A 274 -28.68 -26.17 12.37
C THR A 274 -29.51 -25.86 13.61
N PRO A 275 -30.19 -24.70 13.69
CA PRO A 275 -31.09 -24.42 14.83
C PRO A 275 -32.20 -25.45 14.86
N ARG A 276 -32.47 -26.01 16.04
CA ARG A 276 -33.58 -26.92 16.26
C ARG A 276 -34.90 -26.20 15.94
N PRO A 277 -35.87 -26.85 15.28
CA PRO A 277 -37.18 -26.27 15.03
C PRO A 277 -37.97 -26.20 16.37
N GLY A 278 -38.36 -25.00 16.77
CA GLY A 278 -39.19 -24.85 17.94
C GLY A 278 -39.31 -23.43 18.48
N GLY A 279 -40.40 -22.75 18.13
CA GLY A 279 -40.93 -21.58 18.81
C GLY A 279 -40.97 -20.28 17.98
N PRO A 280 -42.09 -19.55 17.93
CA PRO A 280 -42.17 -18.29 17.21
C PRO A 280 -41.41 -17.19 17.96
N ALA A 281 -40.27 -16.79 17.41
CA ALA A 281 -39.51 -15.65 17.91
C ALA A 281 -40.07 -14.36 17.31
N SER A 282 -40.53 -13.46 18.15
CA SER A 282 -40.81 -12.08 17.84
C SER A 282 -39.52 -11.41 17.24
N ARG A 283 -39.63 -10.90 16.02
CA ARG A 283 -38.58 -10.08 15.39
C ARG A 283 -38.40 -8.78 16.18
N PRO A 284 -37.20 -8.47 16.66
CA PRO A 284 -36.89 -7.10 17.01
C PRO A 284 -36.77 -6.28 15.73
N ALA A 285 -37.31 -5.07 15.74
CA ALA A 285 -37.17 -4.10 14.67
C ALA A 285 -35.69 -3.78 14.49
N VAL A 286 -35.16 -3.97 13.27
CA VAL A 286 -33.82 -3.55 12.89
C VAL A 286 -33.88 -2.02 12.72
N GLU A 287 -33.48 -1.27 13.73
CA GLU A 287 -33.17 0.13 13.58
C GLU A 287 -31.91 0.23 12.70
N SER A 288 -32.05 0.93 11.59
CA SER A 288 -30.94 1.25 10.69
C SER A 288 -29.93 2.13 11.41
N PRO A 289 -28.64 1.75 11.57
CA PRO A 289 -27.69 2.53 12.36
C PRO A 289 -27.06 3.72 11.63
N LEU A 290 -27.61 4.17 10.53
CA LEU A 290 -27.05 5.25 9.70
C LEU A 290 -28.00 6.44 9.51
N GLY A 291 -28.53 6.96 10.60
CA GLY A 291 -29.05 8.32 10.65
C GLY A 291 -27.91 9.31 10.84
N TRP A 292 -27.48 9.99 9.77
CA TRP A 292 -26.59 11.14 9.87
C TRP A 292 -27.41 12.38 10.20
N PRO A 293 -27.04 13.17 11.21
CA PRO A 293 -27.67 14.47 11.37
C PRO A 293 -27.23 15.36 10.20
N ASP A 294 -28.22 15.92 9.51
CA ASP A 294 -28.03 17.02 8.57
C ASP A 294 -27.24 18.14 9.26
N ALA A 295 -26.03 18.38 8.80
CA ALA A 295 -25.29 19.58 9.17
C ALA A 295 -25.86 20.71 8.33
N GLY A 296 -26.71 21.52 8.95
CA GLY A 296 -27.18 22.77 8.40
C GLY A 296 -26.03 23.66 7.92
N ARG A 297 -26.26 24.20 6.77
CA ARG A 297 -25.70 25.34 6.00
C ARG A 297 -24.40 25.97 6.46
#